data_f036040af3149d38593ca9e48308410c
#
_entry.id   f036040af3149d38593ca9e48308410c
#
_cell.length_a   1.000
_cell.length_b   1.000
_cell.length_c   1.000
_cell.angle_alpha   90.00
_cell.angle_beta   90.00
_cell.angle_gamma   90.00
#
_symmetry.space_group_name_H-M   'P 1'
#
loop_
_entity.id
_entity.type
_entity.pdbx_description
1 polymer ?
#
loop_
_entity_poly.entity_id
_entity_poly.type
_entity_poly.pdbx_seq_one_letter_code
_entity_poly.pdbx_strand_id
1 'polypeptide(L)'
;GVSRFGSLTDMALREALRLNKLNPDKDVTILQTGGEATRFAALTSGAIDGAMLSGDKKVQAEKMGFHVAIDLSQLPIYYPVNGVVASKKFVSTNPEVVENFLKGWLEGIKAFKTDKELSLKVLAKYLKINDRAILEESYEIYRPVYKKVPCGDKRAVRFALAQMVKELPDASKLNADDFIYNGILAKLEK
;
A
#
# COMPACT_ATOMS: atom_id res chain seq x y z
N GLY A 1 -9.29 7.20 11.98
CA GLY A 1 -8.25 8.11 11.44
C GLY A 1 -7.73 7.71 10.08
N VAL A 2 -7.63 8.68 9.16
CA VAL A 2 -7.04 8.51 7.82
C VAL A 2 -5.94 9.55 7.58
N SER A 3 -5.09 9.37 6.55
CA SER A 3 -4.00 10.33 6.29
C SER A 3 -4.52 11.70 5.84
N ARG A 4 -5.38 11.70 4.84
CA ARG A 4 -6.14 12.85 4.34
C ARG A 4 -7.34 12.35 3.56
N PHE A 5 -8.36 13.17 3.40
CA PHE A 5 -9.48 12.83 2.53
C PHE A 5 -9.03 12.68 1.08
N GLY A 6 -9.64 11.76 0.34
CA GLY A 6 -9.25 11.38 -1.03
C GLY A 6 -7.93 10.59 -1.13
N SER A 7 -7.26 10.27 -0.02
CA SER A 7 -6.07 9.41 -0.03
C SER A 7 -6.43 7.93 -0.07
N LEU A 8 -5.41 7.07 -0.31
CA LEU A 8 -5.57 5.62 -0.22
C LEU A 8 -6.25 5.17 1.08
N THR A 9 -5.83 5.72 2.22
CA THR A 9 -6.37 5.32 3.53
C THR A 9 -7.84 5.71 3.70
N ASP A 10 -8.26 6.84 3.15
CA ASP A 10 -9.66 7.26 3.16
C ASP A 10 -10.51 6.40 2.21
N MET A 11 -10.05 6.23 0.97
CA MET A 11 -10.75 5.40 -0.02
C MET A 11 -10.90 3.95 0.45
N ALA A 12 -9.83 3.36 0.96
CA ALA A 12 -9.85 1.98 1.43
C ALA A 12 -10.72 1.79 2.68
N LEU A 13 -10.70 2.74 3.63
CA LEU A 13 -11.57 2.71 4.79
C LEU A 13 -13.04 2.80 4.38
N ARG A 14 -13.39 3.75 3.51
CA ARG A 14 -14.76 3.92 3.04
C ARG A 14 -15.28 2.67 2.34
N GLU A 15 -14.46 2.05 1.51
CA GLU A 15 -14.82 0.80 0.84
C GLU A 15 -14.97 -0.36 1.82
N ALA A 16 -14.04 -0.49 2.78
CA ALA A 16 -14.14 -1.50 3.81
C ALA A 16 -15.42 -1.36 4.66
N LEU A 17 -15.80 -0.13 5.01
CA LEU A 17 -17.05 0.14 5.73
C LEU A 17 -18.28 -0.27 4.88
N ARG A 18 -18.32 0.09 3.59
CA ARG A 18 -19.41 -0.29 2.68
C ARG A 18 -19.55 -1.81 2.54
N LEU A 19 -18.44 -2.51 2.39
CA LEU A 19 -18.41 -3.98 2.30
C LEU A 19 -18.94 -4.63 3.59
N ASN A 20 -18.78 -3.95 4.73
CA ASN A 20 -19.34 -4.37 6.01
C ASN A 20 -20.75 -3.75 6.30
N LYS A 21 -21.43 -3.25 5.27
CA LYS A 21 -22.79 -2.68 5.36
C LYS A 21 -22.90 -1.44 6.24
N LEU A 22 -21.81 -0.72 6.44
CA LEU A 22 -21.76 0.55 7.14
C LEU A 22 -21.70 1.72 6.15
N ASN A 23 -22.40 2.79 6.47
CA ASN A 23 -22.35 4.03 5.70
C ASN A 23 -21.18 4.89 6.21
N PRO A 24 -20.11 5.12 5.41
CA PRO A 24 -18.94 5.86 5.85
C PRO A 24 -19.20 7.35 6.15
N ASP A 25 -20.35 7.89 5.74
CA ASP A 25 -20.69 9.29 5.95
C ASP A 25 -21.71 9.50 7.08
N LYS A 26 -22.25 8.39 7.67
CA LYS A 26 -23.28 8.45 8.71
C LYS A 26 -22.94 7.65 9.95
N ASP A 27 -22.36 6.45 9.77
CA ASP A 27 -22.18 5.50 10.89
C ASP A 27 -20.85 5.70 11.61
N VAL A 28 -19.91 6.43 11.00
CA VAL A 28 -18.60 6.74 11.58
C VAL A 28 -18.19 8.19 11.31
N THR A 29 -17.40 8.76 12.21
CA THR A 29 -16.74 10.04 11.97
C THR A 29 -15.33 9.80 11.47
N ILE A 30 -15.06 10.08 10.19
CA ILE A 30 -13.72 9.95 9.62
C ILE A 30 -12.93 11.23 9.88
N LEU A 31 -11.77 11.08 10.54
CA LEU A 31 -10.88 12.20 10.89
C LEU A 31 -9.59 12.15 10.06
N GLN A 32 -9.18 13.31 9.55
CA GLN A 32 -7.89 13.48 8.89
C GLN A 32 -6.81 13.68 9.94
N THR A 33 -6.00 12.66 10.18
CA THR A 33 -5.00 12.63 11.27
C THR A 33 -3.56 12.68 10.77
N GLY A 34 -3.35 12.79 9.45
CA GLY A 34 -2.02 12.90 8.89
C GLY A 34 -1.30 11.57 8.67
N GLY A 35 0.03 11.57 8.80
CA GLY A 35 0.89 10.42 8.55
C GLY A 35 0.62 9.24 9.48
N GLU A 36 1.16 8.06 9.15
CA GLU A 36 0.89 6.84 9.91
C GLU A 36 1.36 6.92 11.37
N ALA A 37 2.53 7.51 11.61
CA ALA A 37 3.02 7.70 12.98
C ALA A 37 2.05 8.55 13.82
N THR A 38 1.50 9.62 13.23
CA THR A 38 0.51 10.48 13.89
C THR A 38 -0.81 9.75 14.15
N ARG A 39 -1.28 8.95 13.17
CA ARG A 39 -2.48 8.11 13.36
C ARG A 39 -2.29 7.09 14.47
N PHE A 40 -1.12 6.44 14.49
CA PHE A 40 -0.79 5.47 15.53
C PHE A 40 -0.77 6.13 16.92
N ALA A 41 -0.13 7.31 17.04
CA ALA A 41 -0.14 8.08 18.28
C ALA A 41 -1.55 8.50 18.71
N ALA A 42 -2.39 8.95 17.77
CA ALA A 42 -3.77 9.31 18.06
C ALA A 42 -4.61 8.12 18.54
N LEU A 43 -4.40 6.92 17.95
CA LEU A 43 -5.04 5.69 18.40
C LEU A 43 -4.58 5.32 19.82
N THR A 44 -3.29 5.30 20.07
CA THR A 44 -2.73 4.88 21.37
C THR A 44 -3.02 5.86 22.51
N SER A 45 -3.27 7.13 22.20
CA SER A 45 -3.72 8.13 23.18
C SER A 45 -5.23 8.16 23.40
N GLY A 46 -6.00 7.37 22.64
CA GLY A 46 -7.47 7.40 22.71
C GLY A 46 -8.12 8.62 22.04
N ALA A 47 -7.37 9.41 21.26
CA ALA A 47 -7.92 10.54 20.52
C ALA A 47 -8.78 10.10 19.31
N ILE A 48 -8.62 8.87 18.86
CA ILE A 48 -9.45 8.19 17.86
C ILE A 48 -9.69 6.73 18.28
N ASP A 49 -10.84 6.18 17.91
CA ASP A 49 -11.25 4.81 18.24
C ASP A 49 -10.68 3.78 17.26
N GLY A 50 -10.30 4.19 16.06
CA GLY A 50 -9.76 3.31 15.03
C GLY A 50 -8.82 4.03 14.07
N ALA A 51 -7.86 3.30 13.51
CA ALA A 51 -6.87 3.82 12.59
C ALA A 51 -6.57 2.87 11.43
N MET A 52 -6.33 3.44 10.26
CA MET A 52 -5.75 2.71 9.13
C MET A 52 -4.25 2.56 9.35
N LEU A 53 -3.77 1.32 9.55
CA LEU A 53 -2.37 1.02 9.86
C LEU A 53 -1.77 0.02 8.88
N SER A 54 -0.46 0.11 8.65
CA SER A 54 0.33 -0.89 7.93
C SER A 54 0.66 -2.09 8.83
N GLY A 55 1.22 -3.15 8.23
CA GLY A 55 1.47 -4.40 8.93
C GLY A 55 2.36 -4.27 10.17
N ASP A 56 3.43 -3.49 10.12
CA ASP A 56 4.32 -3.27 11.27
C ASP A 56 3.64 -2.48 12.40
N LYS A 57 2.82 -1.49 12.06
CA LYS A 57 2.04 -0.74 13.05
C LYS A 57 0.87 -1.54 13.59
N LYS A 58 0.28 -2.43 12.78
CA LYS A 58 -0.68 -3.42 13.25
C LYS A 58 -0.08 -4.27 14.36
N VAL A 59 1.09 -4.89 14.13
CA VAL A 59 1.79 -5.71 15.12
C VAL A 59 2.06 -4.96 16.42
N GLN A 60 2.52 -3.70 16.31
CA GLN A 60 2.74 -2.85 17.48
C GLN A 60 1.44 -2.58 18.25
N ALA A 61 0.34 -2.27 17.54
CA ALA A 61 -0.97 -2.03 18.14
C ALA A 61 -1.50 -3.27 18.87
N GLU A 62 -1.41 -4.45 18.26
CA GLU A 62 -1.86 -5.72 18.86
C GLU A 62 -1.09 -6.03 20.16
N LYS A 63 0.22 -5.79 20.20
CA LYS A 63 1.02 -5.91 21.44
C LYS A 63 0.61 -4.93 22.54
N MET A 64 -0.06 -3.82 22.19
CA MET A 64 -0.62 -2.84 23.12
C MET A 64 -2.07 -3.14 23.50
N GLY A 65 -2.64 -4.27 23.04
CA GLY A 65 -4.01 -4.69 23.37
C GLY A 65 -5.09 -4.21 22.39
N PHE A 66 -4.72 -3.57 21.27
CA PHE A 66 -5.69 -3.22 20.23
C PHE A 66 -6.02 -4.44 19.37
N HIS A 67 -7.19 -4.40 18.71
CA HIS A 67 -7.67 -5.48 17.86
C HIS A 67 -7.81 -5.03 16.42
N VAL A 68 -7.60 -5.96 15.49
CA VAL A 68 -7.88 -5.74 14.07
C VAL A 68 -9.38 -5.87 13.85
N ALA A 69 -10.05 -4.75 13.63
CA ALA A 69 -11.48 -4.74 13.32
C ALA A 69 -11.76 -5.24 11.90
N ILE A 70 -10.94 -4.83 10.92
CA ILE A 70 -11.06 -5.21 9.52
C ILE A 70 -9.66 -5.43 8.94
N ASP A 71 -9.40 -6.62 8.41
CA ASP A 71 -8.18 -6.90 7.63
C ASP A 71 -8.47 -6.66 6.15
N LEU A 72 -7.93 -5.56 5.62
CA LEU A 72 -8.13 -5.17 4.21
C LEU A 72 -7.54 -6.19 3.21
N SER A 73 -6.55 -6.99 3.62
CA SER A 73 -5.96 -8.01 2.75
C SER A 73 -6.95 -9.13 2.40
N GLN A 74 -7.98 -9.30 3.21
CA GLN A 74 -9.05 -10.30 3.02
C GLN A 74 -10.23 -9.76 2.22
N LEU A 75 -10.23 -8.47 1.89
CA LEU A 75 -11.32 -7.83 1.14
C LEU A 75 -11.00 -7.80 -0.36
N PRO A 76 -12.01 -7.85 -1.23
CA PRO A 76 -11.84 -7.75 -2.68
C PRO A 76 -11.58 -6.30 -3.13
N ILE A 77 -10.64 -5.65 -2.46
CA ILE A 77 -10.24 -4.26 -2.76
C ILE A 77 -8.97 -4.31 -3.61
N TYR A 78 -9.10 -3.87 -4.85
CA TYR A 78 -7.99 -3.76 -5.79
C TYR A 78 -7.53 -2.31 -5.83
N TYR A 79 -6.42 -1.97 -5.18
CA TYR A 79 -5.86 -0.63 -5.21
C TYR A 79 -4.34 -0.70 -5.45
N PRO A 80 -3.77 0.15 -6.33
CA PRO A 80 -2.32 0.20 -6.52
C PRO A 80 -1.67 0.95 -5.35
N VAL A 81 -1.30 0.20 -4.31
CA VAL A 81 -0.73 0.78 -3.07
C VAL A 81 0.63 1.39 -3.32
N ASN A 82 1.50 0.64 -3.99
CA ASN A 82 2.86 1.04 -4.33
C ASN A 82 3.17 0.67 -5.77
N GLY A 83 3.95 1.51 -6.44
CA GLY A 83 4.38 1.27 -7.80
C GLY A 83 5.51 2.20 -8.22
N VAL A 84 6.23 1.80 -9.25
CA VAL A 84 7.20 2.66 -9.92
C VAL A 84 6.45 3.47 -10.96
N VAL A 85 6.55 4.79 -10.89
CA VAL A 85 5.89 5.72 -11.80
C VAL A 85 6.94 6.53 -12.55
N ALA A 86 6.80 6.61 -13.85
CA ALA A 86 7.63 7.46 -14.70
C ALA A 86 6.80 8.10 -15.82
N SER A 87 7.22 9.25 -16.31
CA SER A 87 6.55 9.85 -17.47
C SER A 87 6.82 9.02 -18.74
N LYS A 88 5.85 8.98 -19.66
CA LYS A 88 6.02 8.32 -20.97
C LYS A 88 7.28 8.84 -21.70
N LYS A 89 7.53 10.15 -21.63
CA LYS A 89 8.73 10.78 -22.20
C LYS A 89 10.01 10.20 -21.58
N PHE A 90 10.10 10.11 -20.24
CA PHE A 90 11.28 9.58 -19.56
C PHE A 90 11.56 8.13 -19.96
N VAL A 91 10.51 7.29 -19.97
CA VAL A 91 10.63 5.87 -20.37
C VAL A 91 11.13 5.73 -21.81
N SER A 92 10.63 6.56 -22.74
CA SER A 92 11.03 6.49 -24.15
C SER A 92 12.43 7.04 -24.43
N THR A 93 12.87 8.06 -23.67
CA THR A 93 14.20 8.68 -23.87
C THR A 93 15.31 8.03 -23.06
N ASN A 94 14.97 7.26 -22.00
CA ASN A 94 15.95 6.65 -21.09
C ASN A 94 15.61 5.17 -20.81
N PRO A 95 15.40 4.31 -21.81
CA PRO A 95 14.92 2.95 -21.60
C PRO A 95 15.91 2.10 -20.79
N GLU A 96 17.22 2.28 -20.97
CA GLU A 96 18.26 1.55 -20.23
C GLU A 96 18.26 1.90 -18.74
N VAL A 97 18.04 3.18 -18.40
CA VAL A 97 17.96 3.62 -17.00
C VAL A 97 16.76 2.96 -16.30
N VAL A 98 15.61 2.95 -16.99
CA VAL A 98 14.39 2.30 -16.48
C VAL A 98 14.60 0.80 -16.31
N GLU A 99 15.22 0.14 -17.28
CA GLU A 99 15.51 -1.29 -17.24
C GLU A 99 16.45 -1.63 -16.08
N ASN A 100 17.55 -0.89 -15.91
CA ASN A 100 18.52 -1.11 -14.84
C ASN A 100 17.89 -0.87 -13.46
N PHE A 101 17.06 0.17 -13.33
CA PHE A 101 16.30 0.40 -12.10
C PHE A 101 15.38 -0.80 -11.77
N LEU A 102 14.63 -1.28 -12.76
CA LEU A 102 13.72 -2.41 -12.56
C LEU A 102 14.46 -3.71 -12.24
N LYS A 103 15.63 -3.97 -12.85
CA LYS A 103 16.50 -5.10 -12.49
C LYS A 103 16.90 -5.04 -11.01
N GLY A 104 17.43 -3.92 -10.55
CA GLY A 104 17.81 -3.74 -9.14
C GLY A 104 16.60 -3.89 -8.20
N TRP A 105 15.43 -3.40 -8.61
CA TRP A 105 14.21 -3.56 -7.83
C TRP A 105 13.77 -5.02 -7.71
N LEU A 106 13.82 -5.80 -8.81
CA LEU A 106 13.53 -7.23 -8.81
C LEU A 106 14.54 -8.03 -7.96
N GLU A 107 15.82 -7.67 -8.04
CA GLU A 107 16.85 -8.24 -7.17
C GLU A 107 16.57 -7.96 -5.69
N GLY A 108 16.16 -6.73 -5.36
CA GLY A 108 15.73 -6.36 -4.01
C GLY A 108 14.54 -7.19 -3.51
N ILE A 109 13.52 -7.39 -4.35
CA ILE A 109 12.37 -8.26 -4.02
C ILE A 109 12.84 -9.70 -3.80
N LYS A 110 13.73 -10.21 -4.67
CA LYS A 110 14.28 -11.56 -4.53
C LYS A 110 15.04 -11.69 -3.21
N ALA A 111 15.95 -10.78 -2.90
CA ALA A 111 16.69 -10.77 -1.65
C ALA A 111 15.76 -10.71 -0.43
N PHE A 112 14.75 -9.85 -0.44
CA PHE A 112 13.75 -9.77 0.61
C PHE A 112 13.01 -11.10 0.83
N LYS A 113 12.71 -11.85 -0.22
CA LYS A 113 11.99 -13.13 -0.12
C LYS A 113 12.88 -14.30 0.29
N THR A 114 14.18 -14.25 0.03
CA THR A 114 15.10 -15.40 0.18
C THR A 114 16.11 -15.24 1.31
N ASP A 115 16.39 -14.01 1.75
CA ASP A 115 17.33 -13.73 2.84
C ASP A 115 16.61 -13.00 3.99
N LYS A 116 16.13 -13.79 4.95
CA LYS A 116 15.38 -13.28 6.11
C LYS A 116 16.24 -12.34 6.96
N GLU A 117 17.49 -12.71 7.25
CA GLU A 117 18.34 -11.92 8.14
C GLU A 117 18.72 -10.55 7.52
N LEU A 118 19.02 -10.52 6.22
CA LEU A 118 19.22 -9.26 5.49
C LEU A 118 17.92 -8.43 5.53
N SER A 119 16.80 -9.06 5.30
CA SER A 119 15.49 -8.39 5.29
C SER A 119 15.16 -7.76 6.64
N LEU A 120 15.40 -8.49 7.75
CA LEU A 120 15.20 -7.97 9.10
C LEU A 120 16.11 -6.77 9.40
N LYS A 121 17.37 -6.81 8.97
CA LYS A 121 18.30 -5.66 9.10
C LYS A 121 17.79 -4.44 8.33
N VAL A 122 17.30 -4.64 7.11
CA VAL A 122 16.75 -3.57 6.28
C VAL A 122 15.48 -3.01 6.91
N LEU A 123 14.55 -3.87 7.34
CA LEU A 123 13.33 -3.45 8.04
C LEU A 123 13.67 -2.65 9.31
N ALA A 124 14.58 -3.14 10.16
CA ALA A 124 15.02 -2.43 11.36
C ALA A 124 15.51 -1.02 11.05
N LYS A 125 16.35 -0.89 10.03
CA LYS A 125 16.92 0.40 9.61
C LYS A 125 15.85 1.39 9.14
N TYR A 126 14.93 0.96 8.29
CA TYR A 126 13.97 1.86 7.64
C TYR A 126 12.70 2.09 8.47
N LEU A 127 12.22 1.09 9.21
CA LEU A 127 11.08 1.23 10.12
C LEU A 127 11.48 1.82 11.48
N LYS A 128 12.79 1.88 11.78
CA LYS A 128 13.34 2.31 13.08
C LYS A 128 12.78 1.48 14.25
N ILE A 129 12.67 0.20 14.05
CA ILE A 129 12.19 -0.79 15.02
C ILE A 129 13.38 -1.64 15.44
N ASN A 130 13.61 -1.80 16.76
CA ASN A 130 14.68 -2.63 17.32
C ASN A 130 14.16 -3.96 17.90
N ASP A 131 12.84 -4.09 18.10
CA ASP A 131 12.21 -5.32 18.60
C ASP A 131 12.21 -6.39 17.50
N ARG A 132 13.04 -7.43 17.68
CA ARG A 132 13.19 -8.51 16.70
C ARG A 132 11.87 -9.25 16.47
N ALA A 133 11.03 -9.45 17.47
CA ALA A 133 9.77 -10.15 17.32
C ALA A 133 8.80 -9.35 16.42
N ILE A 134 8.76 -8.02 16.57
CA ILE A 134 7.97 -7.14 15.68
C ILE A 134 8.50 -7.21 14.24
N LEU A 135 9.83 -7.21 14.08
CA LEU A 135 10.46 -7.28 12.75
C LEU A 135 10.15 -8.62 12.06
N GLU A 136 10.25 -9.74 12.78
CA GLU A 136 9.96 -11.07 12.24
C GLU A 136 8.50 -11.20 11.83
N GLU A 137 7.58 -10.75 12.65
CA GLU A 137 6.14 -10.77 12.35
C GLU A 137 5.81 -9.83 11.17
N SER A 138 6.40 -8.64 11.14
CA SER A 138 6.28 -7.72 9.99
C SER A 138 6.81 -8.35 8.70
N TYR A 139 7.94 -9.05 8.76
CA TYR A 139 8.51 -9.76 7.62
C TYR A 139 7.55 -10.82 7.08
N GLU A 140 6.95 -11.63 7.96
CA GLU A 140 5.99 -12.67 7.55
C GLU A 140 4.71 -12.08 6.94
N ILE A 141 4.28 -10.89 7.39
CA ILE A 141 3.17 -10.14 6.79
C ILE A 141 3.53 -9.64 5.39
N TYR A 142 4.70 -9.04 5.22
CA TYR A 142 5.06 -8.40 3.94
C TYR A 142 5.58 -9.38 2.88
N ARG A 143 6.26 -10.46 3.28
CA ARG A 143 6.87 -11.42 2.36
C ARG A 143 5.91 -11.99 1.31
N PRO A 144 4.68 -12.42 1.62
CA PRO A 144 3.73 -12.92 0.62
C PRO A 144 3.15 -11.82 -0.27
N VAL A 145 3.11 -10.56 0.20
CA VAL A 145 2.52 -9.42 -0.54
C VAL A 145 3.33 -9.09 -1.79
N TYR A 146 4.66 -9.18 -1.72
CA TYR A 146 5.51 -8.87 -2.86
C TYR A 146 5.47 -10.02 -3.87
N LYS A 147 4.96 -9.74 -5.07
CA LYS A 147 5.04 -10.65 -6.21
C LYS A 147 6.48 -10.74 -6.70
N LYS A 148 6.87 -11.90 -7.25
CA LYS A 148 8.20 -12.10 -7.85
C LYS A 148 8.45 -11.07 -8.98
N VAL A 149 7.44 -10.86 -9.82
CA VAL A 149 7.42 -9.80 -10.83
C VAL A 149 6.15 -8.97 -10.63
N PRO A 150 6.28 -7.74 -10.11
CA PRO A 150 5.14 -6.89 -9.75
C PRO A 150 4.62 -6.10 -10.94
N CYS A 151 3.98 -6.77 -11.88
CA CYS A 151 3.31 -6.12 -13.01
C CYS A 151 2.11 -5.27 -12.55
N GLY A 152 1.89 -4.14 -13.23
CA GLY A 152 0.70 -3.32 -13.03
C GLY A 152 -0.58 -4.11 -13.30
N ASP A 153 -1.59 -3.94 -12.44
CA ASP A 153 -2.89 -4.60 -12.54
C ASP A 153 -3.96 -3.61 -13.02
N LYS A 154 -4.57 -3.88 -14.16
CA LYS A 154 -5.64 -3.05 -14.75
C LYS A 154 -6.84 -2.89 -13.82
N ARG A 155 -7.16 -3.91 -13.01
CA ARG A 155 -8.27 -3.84 -12.05
C ARG A 155 -8.00 -2.78 -10.99
N ALA A 156 -6.77 -2.73 -10.50
CA ALA A 156 -6.35 -1.74 -9.51
C ALA A 156 -6.41 -0.31 -10.07
N VAL A 157 -5.97 -0.10 -11.32
CA VAL A 157 -6.07 1.21 -11.96
C VAL A 157 -7.52 1.60 -12.20
N ARG A 158 -8.37 0.69 -12.70
CA ARG A 158 -9.81 0.95 -12.89
C ARG A 158 -10.50 1.31 -11.58
N PHE A 159 -10.18 0.59 -10.51
CA PHE A 159 -10.70 0.90 -9.18
C PHE A 159 -10.30 2.31 -8.74
N ALA A 160 -9.02 2.66 -8.87
CA ALA A 160 -8.52 4.00 -8.51
C ALA A 160 -9.22 5.10 -9.34
N LEU A 161 -9.32 4.94 -10.66
CA LEU A 161 -10.01 5.89 -11.53
C LEU A 161 -11.48 6.06 -11.14
N ALA A 162 -12.18 4.97 -10.83
CA ALA A 162 -13.59 5.03 -10.40
C ALA A 162 -13.77 5.81 -9.09
N GLN A 163 -12.84 5.69 -8.13
CA GLN A 163 -12.89 6.47 -6.89
C GLN A 163 -12.62 7.97 -7.12
N MET A 164 -11.86 8.31 -8.14
CA MET A 164 -11.50 9.70 -8.45
C MET A 164 -12.60 10.48 -9.19
N VAL A 165 -13.57 9.82 -9.79
CA VAL A 165 -14.61 10.48 -10.62
C VAL A 165 -15.36 11.58 -9.88
N LYS A 166 -15.55 11.43 -8.56
CA LYS A 166 -16.25 12.44 -7.74
C LYS A 166 -15.52 13.78 -7.70
N GLU A 167 -14.19 13.75 -7.65
CA GLU A 167 -13.35 14.96 -7.56
C GLU A 167 -12.83 15.37 -8.94
N LEU A 168 -12.64 14.42 -9.84
CA LEU A 168 -12.15 14.58 -11.19
C LEU A 168 -13.07 13.85 -12.17
N PRO A 169 -14.17 14.48 -12.64
CA PRO A 169 -15.16 13.85 -13.52
C PRO A 169 -14.57 13.23 -14.79
N ASP A 170 -13.53 13.84 -15.35
CA ASP A 170 -12.82 13.34 -16.53
C ASP A 170 -12.07 12.02 -16.30
N ALA A 171 -11.88 11.60 -15.06
CA ALA A 171 -11.31 10.29 -14.75
C ALA A 171 -12.15 9.12 -15.33
N SER A 172 -13.46 9.33 -15.51
CA SER A 172 -14.35 8.36 -16.14
C SER A 172 -14.03 8.09 -17.62
N LYS A 173 -13.35 9.02 -18.29
CA LYS A 173 -12.97 8.93 -19.71
C LYS A 173 -11.60 8.30 -19.92
N LEU A 174 -10.84 8.09 -18.83
CA LEU A 174 -9.45 7.60 -18.91
C LEU A 174 -9.43 6.07 -19.06
N ASN A 175 -8.53 5.58 -19.91
CA ASN A 175 -8.33 4.14 -20.08
C ASN A 175 -7.23 3.66 -19.13
N ALA A 176 -7.51 2.62 -18.35
CA ALA A 176 -6.54 2.03 -17.42
C ALA A 176 -5.26 1.55 -18.12
N ASP A 177 -5.35 1.15 -19.40
CA ASP A 177 -4.19 0.72 -20.19
C ASP A 177 -3.16 1.84 -20.42
N ASP A 178 -3.58 3.10 -20.39
CA ASP A 178 -2.70 4.24 -20.56
C ASP A 178 -1.77 4.49 -19.36
N PHE A 179 -2.10 3.87 -18.21
CA PHE A 179 -1.35 4.01 -16.95
C PHE A 179 -0.47 2.79 -16.64
N ILE A 180 -0.48 1.76 -17.49
CA ILE A 180 0.27 0.54 -17.24
C ILE A 180 1.29 0.33 -18.35
N TYR A 181 2.55 0.14 -17.96
CA TYR A 181 3.63 -0.21 -18.85
C TYR A 181 4.43 -1.38 -18.32
N ASN A 182 4.04 -2.59 -18.71
CA ASN A 182 4.70 -3.83 -18.29
C ASN A 182 5.75 -4.34 -19.30
N GLY A 183 6.00 -3.62 -20.39
CA GLY A 183 6.83 -4.10 -21.52
C GLY A 183 8.26 -4.45 -21.13
N ILE A 184 8.89 -3.68 -20.23
CA ILE A 184 10.24 -3.99 -19.75
C ILE A 184 10.19 -5.17 -18.76
N LEU A 185 9.25 -5.19 -17.81
CA LEU A 185 9.12 -6.28 -16.83
C LEU A 185 8.89 -7.64 -17.51
N ALA A 186 8.07 -7.68 -18.56
CA ALA A 186 7.83 -8.90 -19.34
C ALA A 186 9.09 -9.45 -20.03
N LYS A 187 10.08 -8.60 -20.33
CA LYS A 187 11.39 -9.03 -20.83
C LYS A 187 12.31 -9.57 -19.75
N LEU A 188 12.17 -9.05 -18.53
CA LEU A 188 12.99 -9.43 -17.38
C LEU A 188 12.48 -10.69 -16.66
N GLU A 189 11.26 -11.14 -16.99
CA GLU A 189 10.66 -12.35 -16.42
C GLU A 189 11.19 -13.65 -17.09
N LYS A 190 11.80 -13.53 -18.27
CA LYS A 190 12.40 -14.64 -19.03
C LYS A 190 13.81 -14.94 -18.54
#